data_fcbef37d7606c4a8dde743ba138e9a79
#
_entry.id   fcbef37d7606c4a8dde743ba138e9a79
#
_cell.length_a   1.000
_cell.length_b   1.000
_cell.length_c   1.000
_cell.angle_alpha   90.00
_cell.angle_beta   90.00
_cell.angle_gamma   90.00
#
_symmetry.space_group_name_H-M   'P 1'
#
loop_
_entity.id
_entity.type
_entity.pdbx_description
1 polymer ?
#
loop_
_entity_poly.entity_id
_entity_poly.type
_entity_poly.pdbx_seq_one_letter_code
_entity_poly.pdbx_strand_id
1 'polypeptide(L)'
;MDKNGMKKGIDGGAAGAIAKSLFGESGKLGRNFPRPRFKLFDYKDYPGYPDVLPHAFTLHSLEECSHFGYEEYMEDINAAKDMVGDDGVIMASLSGATMEVWEIMCKMVNETKADWVELNVSCPFAADMGVKMGAGAVELCTEITRLCAGILKKPFSVKISPQAADPVAIAEEVEKAGAMAVNLSARLSGIMIDIETAKPIGPGAMGGWGGPYLLGYGLKIVSQAAKRLHIPIIAGLGVWDWQDIIRYVMVGASLVQSGAGIMLQGYNISKKWVDSINMWLDNKGYNSLDEIRGIALPNILRTRDIERAPEGVHAVVDFKKCNRCGTCTRSCFYDAITLTKAGAIVNTNKCDGCGMCMEVCPQNAVTMSKGKK
;
A
#
# COMPACT_ATOMS: atom_id res chain seq x y z
N MET A 1 -3.09 -6.34 16.43
CA MET A 1 -3.88 -5.27 17.06
C MET A 1 -4.95 -5.97 17.85
N ASP A 2 -5.05 -5.68 19.13
CA ASP A 2 -6.04 -6.19 20.07
C ASP A 2 -7.19 -5.19 20.23
N LYS A 3 -8.18 -5.52 21.10
CA LYS A 3 -9.35 -4.67 21.41
C LYS A 3 -8.97 -3.22 21.76
N ASN A 4 -7.91 -3.03 22.54
CA ASN A 4 -7.49 -1.69 22.95
C ASN A 4 -6.91 -0.89 21.77
N GLY A 5 -6.15 -1.56 20.90
CA GLY A 5 -5.64 -0.95 19.67
C GLY A 5 -6.75 -0.62 18.68
N MET A 6 -7.75 -1.50 18.55
CA MET A 6 -8.92 -1.26 17.69
C MET A 6 -9.73 -0.06 18.19
N LYS A 7 -10.02 -0.01 19.49
CA LYS A 7 -10.70 1.15 20.11
C LYS A 7 -9.93 2.46 19.86
N LYS A 8 -8.61 2.49 20.10
CA LYS A 8 -7.79 3.68 19.83
C LYS A 8 -7.86 4.14 18.38
N GLY A 9 -7.97 3.20 17.44
CA GLY A 9 -8.16 3.51 16.01
C GLY A 9 -9.46 4.25 15.76
N ILE A 10 -10.56 3.75 16.30
CA ILE A 10 -11.89 4.38 16.18
C ILE A 10 -11.93 5.74 16.90
N ASP A 11 -11.46 5.80 18.16
CA ASP A 11 -11.36 7.05 18.92
C ASP A 11 -10.50 8.10 18.19
N GLY A 12 -9.51 7.64 17.40
CA GLY A 12 -8.66 8.48 16.57
C GLY A 12 -9.29 8.94 15.26
N GLY A 13 -10.55 8.56 14.98
CA GLY A 13 -11.34 9.00 13.82
C GLY A 13 -11.35 8.03 12.63
N ALA A 14 -10.89 6.80 12.79
CA ALA A 14 -11.05 5.77 11.77
C ALA A 14 -12.49 5.22 11.77
N ALA A 15 -13.07 4.97 10.60
CA ALA A 15 -14.40 4.38 10.46
C ALA A 15 -14.44 2.87 10.83
N GLY A 16 -13.29 2.21 10.81
CA GLY A 16 -13.18 0.79 11.16
C GLY A 16 -11.77 0.40 11.58
N ALA A 17 -11.68 -0.74 12.26
CA ALA A 17 -10.42 -1.33 12.68
C ALA A 17 -10.38 -2.83 12.39
N ILE A 18 -9.23 -3.33 11.93
CA ILE A 18 -9.02 -4.74 11.60
C ILE A 18 -8.14 -5.36 12.68
N ALA A 19 -8.61 -6.45 13.29
CA ALA A 19 -7.84 -7.22 14.23
C ALA A 19 -6.59 -7.83 13.57
N LYS A 20 -5.57 -8.15 14.35
CA LYS A 20 -4.43 -8.92 13.86
C LYS A 20 -4.90 -10.30 13.42
N SER A 21 -4.48 -10.76 12.24
CA SER A 21 -4.96 -12.04 11.69
C SER A 21 -4.74 -13.20 12.66
N LEU A 22 -5.81 -13.93 12.94
CA LEU A 22 -5.75 -15.21 13.62
C LEU A 22 -5.19 -16.27 12.66
N PHE A 23 -4.26 -17.10 13.11
CA PHE A 23 -3.65 -18.16 12.32
C PHE A 23 -3.81 -19.52 13.04
N GLY A 24 -4.97 -20.13 12.89
CA GLY A 24 -5.28 -21.42 13.52
C GLY A 24 -5.05 -21.42 15.04
N GLU A 25 -4.78 -22.59 15.61
CA GLU A 25 -4.47 -22.76 17.05
C GLU A 25 -3.13 -22.14 17.49
N SER A 26 -2.38 -21.58 16.57
CA SER A 26 -0.97 -21.25 16.77
C SER A 26 -0.72 -19.91 17.49
N GLY A 27 -1.60 -19.48 18.39
CA GLY A 27 -1.29 -18.38 19.32
C GLY A 27 0.08 -18.47 19.98
N LYS A 28 0.69 -19.66 19.99
CA LYS A 28 2.06 -19.92 20.43
C LYS A 28 3.13 -19.36 19.49
N LEU A 29 2.91 -19.30 18.17
CA LEU A 29 3.90 -18.82 17.20
C LEU A 29 4.18 -17.32 17.36
N GLY A 30 3.17 -16.49 17.55
CA GLY A 30 3.34 -15.05 17.75
C GLY A 30 3.90 -14.64 19.12
N ARG A 31 3.87 -15.50 20.14
CA ARG A 31 4.29 -15.16 21.52
C ARG A 31 5.80 -15.05 21.69
N ASN A 32 6.56 -15.89 21.01
CA ASN A 32 8.03 -16.01 21.20
C ASN A 32 8.82 -15.42 20.03
N PHE A 33 8.22 -14.56 19.23
CA PHE A 33 8.85 -13.99 18.06
C PHE A 33 10.09 -13.17 18.45
N PRO A 34 11.18 -13.19 17.65
CA PRO A 34 12.37 -12.39 17.92
C PRO A 34 12.05 -10.90 18.09
N ARG A 35 12.75 -10.23 18.99
CA ARG A 35 12.57 -8.79 19.25
C ARG A 35 13.93 -8.08 19.20
N PRO A 36 14.01 -6.84 18.69
CA PRO A 36 12.91 -5.97 18.20
C PRO A 36 12.35 -6.46 16.86
N ARG A 37 11.02 -6.24 16.64
CA ARG A 37 10.30 -6.68 15.43
C ARG A 37 10.20 -5.63 14.33
N PHE A 38 10.47 -4.39 14.66
CA PHE A 38 10.38 -3.26 13.73
C PHE A 38 11.75 -2.64 13.51
N LYS A 39 12.04 -2.26 12.26
CA LYS A 39 13.18 -1.45 11.89
C LYS A 39 12.74 -0.41 10.86
N LEU A 40 13.05 0.84 11.14
CA LEU A 40 12.90 1.93 10.18
C LEU A 40 14.23 2.10 9.44
N PHE A 41 14.19 2.03 8.11
CA PHE A 41 15.31 2.36 7.24
C PHE A 41 15.07 3.73 6.63
N ASP A 42 15.95 4.66 6.91
CA ASP A 42 15.99 5.99 6.30
C ASP A 42 17.03 6.01 5.20
N TYR A 43 16.60 6.24 3.96
CA TYR A 43 17.50 6.21 2.81
C TYR A 43 18.43 7.43 2.74
N LYS A 44 18.16 8.49 3.48
CA LYS A 44 19.09 9.61 3.61
C LYS A 44 20.38 9.27 4.37
N ASP A 45 20.33 8.26 5.21
CA ASP A 45 21.51 7.79 5.95
C ASP A 45 22.47 6.94 5.07
N TYR A 46 22.07 6.63 3.83
CA TYR A 46 22.92 5.85 2.92
C TYR A 46 24.04 6.72 2.33
N PRO A 47 25.30 6.23 2.34
CA PRO A 47 26.41 6.94 1.72
C PRO A 47 26.13 7.25 0.24
N GLY A 48 26.32 8.53 -0.12
CA GLY A 48 26.10 8.98 -1.50
C GLY A 48 24.63 9.24 -1.88
N TYR A 49 23.67 9.13 -0.94
CA TYR A 49 22.31 9.58 -1.21
C TYR A 49 22.28 11.10 -1.41
N PRO A 50 21.84 11.59 -2.58
CA PRO A 50 21.90 13.02 -2.89
C PRO A 50 20.92 13.84 -2.04
N ASP A 51 21.38 14.93 -1.43
CA ASP A 51 20.53 15.85 -0.66
C ASP A 51 19.40 16.49 -1.49
N VAL A 52 19.57 16.52 -2.81
CA VAL A 52 18.58 17.09 -3.74
C VAL A 52 17.38 16.17 -3.99
N LEU A 53 17.48 14.89 -3.62
CA LEU A 53 16.37 13.95 -3.79
C LEU A 53 15.40 13.99 -2.58
N PRO A 54 14.13 13.68 -2.81
CA PRO A 54 13.16 13.59 -1.73
C PRO A 54 13.57 12.58 -0.65
N HIS A 55 13.17 12.86 0.57
CA HIS A 55 13.33 11.91 1.67
C HIS A 55 12.52 10.64 1.42
N ALA A 56 13.13 9.49 1.60
CA ALA A 56 12.51 8.18 1.47
C ALA A 56 12.80 7.31 2.69
N PHE A 57 11.86 6.45 3.06
CA PHE A 57 12.03 5.49 4.14
C PHE A 57 11.26 4.20 3.88
N THR A 58 11.65 3.14 4.58
CA THR A 58 10.93 1.87 4.63
C THR A 58 10.75 1.43 6.09
N LEU A 59 9.53 1.05 6.44
CA LEU A 59 9.25 0.32 7.66
C LEU A 59 9.32 -1.18 7.37
N HIS A 60 10.36 -1.82 7.89
CA HIS A 60 10.49 -3.26 7.94
C HIS A 60 9.84 -3.79 9.21
N SER A 61 9.05 -4.85 9.11
CA SER A 61 8.42 -5.45 10.28
C SER A 61 8.34 -6.97 10.17
N LEU A 62 8.75 -7.64 11.23
CA LEU A 62 8.58 -9.07 11.40
C LEU A 62 7.39 -9.30 12.33
N GLU A 63 6.21 -9.19 11.77
CA GLU A 63 4.94 -9.40 12.46
C GLU A 63 4.12 -10.44 11.70
N GLU A 64 3.96 -11.60 12.27
CA GLU A 64 3.20 -12.69 11.69
C GLU A 64 1.70 -12.53 11.97
N CYS A 65 1.19 -13.28 12.93
CA CYS A 65 -0.23 -13.42 13.21
C CYS A 65 -0.54 -12.97 14.64
N SER A 66 -1.78 -13.09 15.06
CA SER A 66 -2.19 -12.90 16.44
C SER A 66 -1.49 -13.91 17.35
N HIS A 67 -1.18 -13.50 18.58
CA HIS A 67 -0.69 -14.39 19.64
C HIS A 67 -1.82 -15.07 20.43
N PHE A 68 -3.06 -14.74 20.09
CA PHE A 68 -4.24 -15.35 20.69
C PHE A 68 -4.52 -16.75 20.11
N GLY A 69 -5.06 -17.64 20.93
CA GLY A 69 -5.74 -18.85 20.49
C GLY A 69 -7.14 -18.53 19.95
N TYR A 70 -7.90 -19.55 19.58
CA TYR A 70 -9.23 -19.38 18.98
C TYR A 70 -10.19 -18.63 19.91
N GLU A 71 -10.42 -19.14 21.12
CA GLU A 71 -11.38 -18.57 22.06
C GLU A 71 -10.98 -17.16 22.47
N GLU A 72 -9.72 -16.97 22.87
CA GLU A 72 -9.19 -15.67 23.29
C GLU A 72 -9.33 -14.62 22.19
N TYR A 73 -9.14 -15.02 20.91
CA TYR A 73 -9.33 -14.12 19.77
C TYR A 73 -10.79 -13.70 19.59
N MET A 74 -11.73 -14.66 19.69
CA MET A 74 -13.16 -14.39 19.53
C MET A 74 -13.69 -13.52 20.68
N GLU A 75 -13.20 -13.75 21.90
CA GLU A 75 -13.51 -12.90 23.06
C GLU A 75 -12.96 -11.48 22.87
N ASP A 76 -11.74 -11.33 22.33
CA ASP A 76 -11.14 -10.01 22.07
C ASP A 76 -11.91 -9.23 21.00
N ILE A 77 -12.40 -9.90 19.94
CA ILE A 77 -13.29 -9.31 18.93
C ILE A 77 -14.60 -8.83 19.56
N ASN A 78 -15.25 -9.66 20.38
CA ASN A 78 -16.49 -9.30 21.07
C ASN A 78 -16.28 -8.09 21.99
N ALA A 79 -15.21 -8.13 22.79
CA ALA A 79 -14.88 -7.03 23.69
C ALA A 79 -14.53 -5.75 22.91
N ALA A 80 -13.86 -5.83 21.76
CA ALA A 80 -13.61 -4.67 20.91
C ALA A 80 -14.93 -4.05 20.44
N LYS A 81 -15.88 -4.86 19.94
CA LYS A 81 -17.17 -4.35 19.49
C LYS A 81 -17.98 -3.74 20.63
N ASP A 82 -17.97 -4.37 21.83
CA ASP A 82 -18.63 -3.80 23.02
C ASP A 82 -18.04 -2.44 23.45
N MET A 83 -16.72 -2.26 23.29
CA MET A 83 -16.05 -0.98 23.60
C MET A 83 -16.32 0.12 22.58
N VAL A 84 -16.61 -0.24 21.34
CA VAL A 84 -16.78 0.67 20.20
C VAL A 84 -18.26 0.96 19.94
N GLY A 85 -19.14 -0.02 20.16
CA GLY A 85 -20.57 0.09 19.87
C GLY A 85 -20.83 0.31 18.38
N ASP A 86 -21.69 1.27 18.05
CA ASP A 86 -22.05 1.62 16.67
C ASP A 86 -21.14 2.69 16.06
N ASP A 87 -20.16 3.21 16.83
CA ASP A 87 -19.26 4.28 16.37
C ASP A 87 -18.23 3.81 15.35
N GLY A 88 -18.06 2.48 15.16
CA GLY A 88 -17.12 1.96 14.20
C GLY A 88 -17.30 0.49 13.86
N VAL A 89 -16.68 0.10 12.74
CA VAL A 89 -16.69 -1.26 12.21
C VAL A 89 -15.53 -2.06 12.78
N ILE A 90 -15.81 -3.22 13.39
CA ILE A 90 -14.79 -4.17 13.85
C ILE A 90 -14.70 -5.34 12.86
N MET A 91 -13.51 -5.48 12.27
CA MET A 91 -13.20 -6.54 11.30
C MET A 91 -12.34 -7.63 11.96
N ALA A 92 -12.81 -8.86 11.93
CA ALA A 92 -11.99 -10.04 12.24
C ALA A 92 -11.14 -10.39 11.03
N SER A 93 -9.87 -10.75 11.22
CA SER A 93 -8.99 -11.20 10.13
C SER A 93 -8.54 -12.64 10.40
N LEU A 94 -8.81 -13.53 9.45
CA LEU A 94 -8.55 -14.95 9.53
C LEU A 94 -7.51 -15.39 8.52
N SER A 95 -6.67 -16.37 8.90
CA SER A 95 -5.65 -16.96 8.04
C SER A 95 -5.47 -18.43 8.44
N GLY A 96 -5.62 -19.36 7.52
CA GLY A 96 -5.59 -20.80 7.79
C GLY A 96 -4.55 -21.54 6.96
N ALA A 97 -3.95 -22.56 7.56
CA ALA A 97 -2.96 -23.42 6.92
C ALA A 97 -3.59 -24.55 6.08
N THR A 98 -4.78 -25.00 6.47
CA THR A 98 -5.53 -26.08 5.82
C THR A 98 -7.00 -25.69 5.69
N MET A 99 -7.73 -26.43 4.86
CA MET A 99 -9.17 -26.20 4.66
C MET A 99 -9.96 -26.40 5.95
N GLU A 100 -9.58 -27.40 6.78
CA GLU A 100 -10.20 -27.67 8.06
C GLU A 100 -10.04 -26.49 9.04
N VAL A 101 -8.86 -25.85 9.05
CA VAL A 101 -8.59 -24.68 9.89
C VAL A 101 -9.44 -23.49 9.44
N TRP A 102 -9.59 -23.27 8.12
CA TRP A 102 -10.49 -22.24 7.59
C TRP A 102 -11.95 -22.50 8.00
N GLU A 103 -12.40 -23.74 7.89
CA GLU A 103 -13.77 -24.15 8.28
C GLU A 103 -14.04 -23.87 9.77
N ILE A 104 -13.13 -24.30 10.66
CA ILE A 104 -13.23 -24.07 12.10
C ILE A 104 -13.33 -22.58 12.41
N MET A 105 -12.41 -21.78 11.89
CA MET A 105 -12.38 -20.33 12.15
C MET A 105 -13.63 -19.61 11.61
N CYS A 106 -14.12 -19.99 10.43
CA CYS A 106 -15.34 -19.43 9.87
C CYS A 106 -16.58 -19.74 10.71
N LYS A 107 -16.68 -20.96 11.24
CA LYS A 107 -17.77 -21.33 12.18
C LYS A 107 -17.70 -20.51 13.46
N MET A 108 -16.52 -20.37 14.05
CA MET A 108 -16.33 -19.64 15.31
C MET A 108 -16.61 -18.14 15.16
N VAL A 109 -16.11 -17.51 14.08
CA VAL A 109 -16.30 -16.07 13.87
C VAL A 109 -17.77 -15.70 13.61
N ASN A 110 -18.59 -16.61 13.09
CA ASN A 110 -20.02 -16.39 12.94
C ASN A 110 -20.74 -16.07 14.26
N GLU A 111 -20.25 -16.62 15.37
CA GLU A 111 -20.82 -16.45 16.71
C GLU A 111 -20.28 -15.20 17.43
N THR A 112 -19.39 -14.44 16.78
CA THR A 112 -18.84 -13.18 17.34
C THR A 112 -19.69 -11.98 16.97
N LYS A 113 -19.36 -10.83 17.59
CA LYS A 113 -19.92 -9.51 17.27
C LYS A 113 -19.18 -8.77 16.14
N ALA A 114 -18.24 -9.44 15.44
CA ALA A 114 -17.57 -8.83 14.30
C ALA A 114 -18.58 -8.36 13.25
N ASP A 115 -18.38 -7.16 12.73
CA ASP A 115 -19.22 -6.59 11.66
C ASP A 115 -18.82 -7.13 10.28
N TRP A 116 -17.53 -7.49 10.12
CA TRP A 116 -16.94 -7.91 8.86
C TRP A 116 -15.83 -8.95 9.10
N VAL A 117 -15.58 -9.81 8.10
CA VAL A 117 -14.49 -10.79 8.14
C VAL A 117 -13.52 -10.52 6.97
N GLU A 118 -12.22 -10.47 7.24
CA GLU A 118 -11.18 -10.48 6.22
C GLU A 118 -10.55 -11.87 6.14
N LEU A 119 -10.61 -12.52 4.98
CA LEU A 119 -9.87 -13.74 4.69
C LEU A 119 -8.47 -13.35 4.19
N ASN A 120 -7.47 -13.47 5.05
CA ASN A 120 -6.09 -13.07 4.73
C ASN A 120 -5.34 -14.24 4.08
N VAL A 121 -5.41 -14.35 2.75
CA VAL A 121 -4.66 -15.33 1.95
C VAL A 121 -3.30 -14.78 1.48
N SER A 122 -2.87 -13.62 1.99
CA SER A 122 -1.71 -12.89 1.49
C SER A 122 -0.46 -12.98 2.38
N CYS A 123 -0.47 -13.79 3.46
CA CYS A 123 0.63 -13.80 4.42
C CYS A 123 1.94 -14.28 3.78
N PRO A 124 2.99 -13.43 3.73
CA PRO A 124 4.25 -13.78 3.07
C PRO A 124 5.07 -14.83 3.84
N PHE A 125 4.78 -15.05 5.12
CA PHE A 125 5.52 -15.97 5.99
C PHE A 125 5.01 -17.41 5.93
N ALA A 126 3.89 -17.67 5.29
CA ALA A 126 3.30 -18.99 5.26
C ALA A 126 4.20 -20.02 4.55
N ALA A 127 4.85 -19.62 3.46
CA ALA A 127 5.79 -20.47 2.73
C ALA A 127 7.01 -20.86 3.59
N ASP A 128 7.54 -19.90 4.35
CA ASP A 128 8.69 -20.10 5.23
C ASP A 128 8.37 -21.02 6.41
N MET A 129 7.09 -21.09 6.81
CA MET A 129 6.61 -22.00 7.85
C MET A 129 6.19 -23.38 7.30
N GLY A 130 6.40 -23.65 6.02
CA GLY A 130 5.96 -24.89 5.37
C GLY A 130 4.46 -25.02 5.22
N VAL A 131 3.73 -23.91 5.28
CA VAL A 131 2.26 -23.87 5.24
C VAL A 131 1.78 -23.52 3.84
N LYS A 132 0.84 -24.28 3.31
CA LYS A 132 0.17 -23.93 2.05
C LYS A 132 -0.88 -22.85 2.32
N MET A 133 -0.63 -21.63 1.79
CA MET A 133 -1.60 -20.56 1.78
C MET A 133 -1.83 -20.10 0.33
N GLY A 134 -2.96 -19.47 0.09
CA GLY A 134 -3.34 -19.00 -1.23
C GLY A 134 -2.49 -17.85 -1.82
N ALA A 135 -1.39 -17.45 -1.14
CA ALA A 135 -0.54 -16.34 -1.59
C ALA A 135 0.01 -16.58 -3.00
N GLY A 136 -0.60 -15.95 -3.99
CA GLY A 136 -0.18 -16.01 -5.39
C GLY A 136 -0.72 -17.21 -6.22
N ALA A 137 -1.47 -18.12 -5.63
CA ALA A 137 -2.10 -19.24 -6.32
C ALA A 137 -3.59 -18.96 -6.55
N VAL A 138 -4.01 -18.80 -7.80
CA VAL A 138 -5.40 -18.50 -8.18
C VAL A 138 -6.35 -19.57 -7.68
N GLU A 139 -6.02 -20.84 -7.94
CA GLU A 139 -6.86 -22.01 -7.61
C GLU A 139 -7.09 -22.08 -6.10
N LEU A 140 -6.03 -22.01 -5.31
CA LEU A 140 -6.11 -22.14 -3.86
C LEU A 140 -6.85 -20.95 -3.20
N CYS A 141 -6.63 -19.73 -3.67
CA CYS A 141 -7.41 -18.57 -3.22
C CYS A 141 -8.91 -18.75 -3.51
N THR A 142 -9.24 -19.27 -4.69
CA THR A 142 -10.61 -19.53 -5.13
C THR A 142 -11.28 -20.62 -4.29
N GLU A 143 -10.57 -21.73 -4.01
CA GLU A 143 -11.07 -22.83 -3.19
C GLU A 143 -11.34 -22.39 -1.76
N ILE A 144 -10.38 -21.68 -1.13
CA ILE A 144 -10.55 -21.09 0.22
C ILE A 144 -11.76 -20.15 0.23
N THR A 145 -11.87 -19.27 -0.75
CA THR A 145 -12.98 -18.31 -0.82
C THR A 145 -14.32 -19.03 -0.93
N ARG A 146 -14.43 -20.04 -1.80
CA ARG A 146 -15.66 -20.81 -1.99
C ARG A 146 -16.06 -21.57 -0.72
N LEU A 147 -15.10 -22.20 -0.05
CA LEU A 147 -15.33 -22.87 1.24
C LEU A 147 -15.89 -21.87 2.27
N CYS A 148 -15.19 -20.74 2.45
CA CYS A 148 -15.57 -19.74 3.44
C CYS A 148 -16.91 -19.07 3.11
N ALA A 149 -17.20 -18.80 1.84
CA ALA A 149 -18.50 -18.28 1.39
C ALA A 149 -19.67 -19.19 1.73
N GLY A 150 -19.45 -20.52 1.70
CA GLY A 150 -20.47 -21.51 2.10
C GLY A 150 -20.73 -21.59 3.60
N ILE A 151 -19.84 -21.04 4.44
CA ILE A 151 -19.91 -21.17 5.90
C ILE A 151 -20.21 -19.82 6.58
N LEU A 152 -19.61 -18.73 6.10
CA LEU A 152 -19.75 -17.42 6.72
C LEU A 152 -21.18 -16.88 6.60
N LYS A 153 -21.71 -16.40 7.72
CA LYS A 153 -22.99 -15.68 7.82
C LYS A 153 -22.78 -14.15 7.83
N LYS A 154 -21.53 -13.73 7.89
CA LYS A 154 -21.11 -12.32 7.94
C LYS A 154 -20.55 -11.88 6.58
N PRO A 155 -20.66 -10.59 6.24
CA PRO A 155 -19.99 -10.07 5.07
C PRO A 155 -18.47 -10.23 5.19
N PHE A 156 -17.81 -10.50 4.05
CA PHE A 156 -16.38 -10.76 4.07
C PHE A 156 -15.64 -10.23 2.83
N SER A 157 -14.36 -9.97 3.02
CA SER A 157 -13.42 -9.62 1.96
C SER A 157 -12.27 -10.63 1.89
N VAL A 158 -11.65 -10.73 0.73
CA VAL A 158 -10.43 -11.54 0.52
C VAL A 158 -9.24 -10.61 0.33
N LYS A 159 -8.22 -10.77 1.19
CA LYS A 159 -6.98 -10.00 1.10
C LYS A 159 -5.93 -10.76 0.31
N ILE A 160 -5.55 -10.17 -0.82
CA ILE A 160 -4.68 -10.77 -1.84
C ILE A 160 -3.28 -10.18 -1.74
N SER A 161 -2.26 -11.00 -1.99
CA SER A 161 -0.87 -10.54 -2.05
C SER A 161 -0.62 -9.71 -3.31
N PRO A 162 -0.09 -8.49 -3.20
CA PRO A 162 0.31 -7.71 -4.37
C PRO A 162 1.57 -8.26 -5.05
N GLN A 163 2.25 -9.25 -4.45
CA GLN A 163 3.39 -9.95 -5.03
C GLN A 163 2.98 -11.15 -5.90
N ALA A 164 1.69 -11.46 -6.00
CA ALA A 164 1.20 -12.42 -6.98
C ALA A 164 1.54 -11.97 -8.42
N ALA A 165 1.72 -12.91 -9.32
CA ALA A 165 2.04 -12.62 -10.72
C ALA A 165 0.95 -11.73 -11.38
N ASP A 166 -0.32 -12.03 -11.10
CA ASP A 166 -1.47 -11.18 -11.45
C ASP A 166 -2.47 -11.14 -10.28
N PRO A 167 -2.36 -10.17 -9.36
CA PRO A 167 -3.27 -10.05 -8.24
C PRO A 167 -4.70 -9.71 -8.67
N VAL A 168 -4.88 -9.11 -9.85
CA VAL A 168 -6.20 -8.77 -10.37
C VAL A 168 -6.91 -10.00 -10.92
N ALA A 169 -6.20 -10.92 -11.55
CA ALA A 169 -6.77 -12.21 -11.97
C ALA A 169 -7.24 -13.04 -10.76
N ILE A 170 -6.48 -13.05 -9.66
CA ILE A 170 -6.92 -13.68 -8.40
C ILE A 170 -8.19 -12.99 -7.89
N ALA A 171 -8.23 -11.65 -7.94
CA ALA A 171 -9.40 -10.88 -7.48
C ALA A 171 -10.67 -11.23 -8.27
N GLU A 172 -10.58 -11.41 -9.59
CA GLU A 172 -11.72 -11.84 -10.42
C GLU A 172 -12.23 -13.24 -10.06
N GLU A 173 -11.32 -14.17 -9.78
CA GLU A 173 -11.74 -15.53 -9.41
C GLU A 173 -12.32 -15.61 -8.00
N VAL A 174 -11.80 -14.85 -7.03
CA VAL A 174 -12.40 -14.80 -5.69
C VAL A 174 -13.74 -14.04 -5.68
N GLU A 175 -13.94 -13.05 -6.56
CA GLU A 175 -15.26 -12.44 -6.79
C GLU A 175 -16.28 -13.49 -7.25
N LYS A 176 -15.95 -14.28 -8.27
CA LYS A 176 -16.77 -15.39 -8.76
C LYS A 176 -17.01 -16.47 -7.71
N ALA A 177 -16.07 -16.64 -6.78
CA ALA A 177 -16.19 -17.61 -5.67
C ALA A 177 -17.04 -17.09 -4.49
N GLY A 178 -17.54 -15.85 -4.54
CA GLY A 178 -18.47 -15.28 -3.57
C GLY A 178 -17.88 -14.23 -2.64
N ALA A 179 -16.67 -13.74 -2.87
CA ALA A 179 -16.12 -12.61 -2.13
C ALA A 179 -17.02 -11.37 -2.31
N MET A 180 -17.28 -10.65 -1.21
CA MET A 180 -18.12 -9.45 -1.22
C MET A 180 -17.29 -8.17 -1.37
N ALA A 181 -15.99 -8.24 -1.14
CA ALA A 181 -14.99 -7.22 -1.43
C ALA A 181 -13.61 -7.87 -1.57
N VAL A 182 -12.67 -7.16 -2.21
CA VAL A 182 -11.25 -7.56 -2.25
C VAL A 182 -10.37 -6.53 -1.58
N ASN A 183 -9.36 -6.99 -0.86
CA ASN A 183 -8.35 -6.14 -0.25
C ASN A 183 -7.00 -6.32 -0.97
N LEU A 184 -6.53 -5.26 -1.65
CA LEU A 184 -5.31 -5.25 -2.47
C LEU A 184 -4.16 -4.50 -1.76
N SER A 185 -4.12 -4.52 -0.42
CA SER A 185 -3.21 -3.73 0.39
C SER A 185 -2.24 -4.54 1.26
N ALA A 186 -2.04 -5.82 0.96
CA ALA A 186 -1.07 -6.63 1.69
C ALA A 186 0.37 -6.10 1.52
N ARG A 187 1.18 -6.25 2.56
CA ARG A 187 2.58 -5.81 2.53
C ARG A 187 3.41 -6.62 1.54
N LEU A 188 4.42 -5.97 0.95
CA LEU A 188 5.48 -6.70 0.26
C LEU A 188 6.37 -7.43 1.27
N SER A 189 7.16 -8.39 0.81
CA SER A 189 8.22 -9.03 1.58
C SER A 189 9.57 -8.47 1.17
N GLY A 190 10.47 -8.26 2.13
CA GLY A 190 11.80 -7.72 1.87
C GLY A 190 12.79 -8.06 2.98
N ILE A 191 14.07 -7.82 2.70
CA ILE A 191 15.19 -8.04 3.62
C ILE A 191 16.27 -6.99 3.38
N MET A 192 17.00 -6.63 4.41
CA MET A 192 18.21 -5.80 4.32
C MET A 192 19.39 -6.55 4.96
N ILE A 193 20.52 -6.51 4.31
CA ILE A 193 21.76 -7.18 4.77
C ILE A 193 22.76 -6.14 5.26
N ASP A 194 23.32 -6.39 6.42
CA ASP A 194 24.48 -5.69 6.95
C ASP A 194 25.75 -6.23 6.28
N ILE A 195 26.44 -5.37 5.56
CA ILE A 195 27.63 -5.77 4.77
C ILE A 195 28.84 -6.13 5.62
N GLU A 196 28.94 -5.59 6.83
CA GLU A 196 30.06 -5.83 7.73
C GLU A 196 29.94 -7.20 8.43
N THR A 197 28.71 -7.61 8.74
CA THR A 197 28.44 -8.85 9.45
C THR A 197 27.92 -9.97 8.55
N ALA A 198 27.57 -9.66 7.30
CA ALA A 198 26.90 -10.55 6.35
C ALA A 198 25.61 -11.16 6.91
N LYS A 199 24.91 -10.45 7.78
CA LYS A 199 23.67 -10.88 8.44
C LYS A 199 22.50 -9.98 8.07
N PRO A 200 21.26 -10.49 8.07
CA PRO A 200 20.08 -9.64 7.98
C PRO A 200 20.01 -8.60 9.10
N ILE A 201 19.70 -7.36 8.74
CA ILE A 201 19.43 -6.30 9.72
C ILE A 201 18.03 -6.55 10.27
N GLY A 202 17.94 -6.90 11.55
CA GLY A 202 16.71 -7.28 12.23
C GLY A 202 16.76 -8.74 12.68
N PRO A 203 15.61 -9.39 12.88
CA PRO A 203 15.56 -10.72 13.51
C PRO A 203 15.97 -11.91 12.62
N GLY A 204 16.59 -11.66 11.47
CA GLY A 204 17.21 -12.74 10.68
C GLY A 204 16.35 -13.37 9.60
N ALA A 205 15.15 -12.83 9.31
CA ALA A 205 14.24 -13.36 8.29
C ALA A 205 13.72 -12.26 7.36
N MET A 206 13.16 -12.67 6.23
CA MET A 206 12.36 -11.79 5.38
C MET A 206 11.15 -11.29 6.17
N GLY A 207 10.81 -10.01 6.03
CA GLY A 207 9.72 -9.38 6.76
C GLY A 207 8.84 -8.52 5.88
N GLY A 208 7.76 -7.98 6.45
CA GLY A 208 6.92 -7.01 5.79
C GLY A 208 7.73 -5.75 5.46
N TRP A 209 7.59 -5.29 4.22
CA TRP A 209 8.32 -4.16 3.66
C TRP A 209 7.33 -3.13 3.15
N GLY A 210 7.34 -1.91 3.69
CA GLY A 210 6.33 -0.91 3.36
C GLY A 210 6.81 0.53 3.58
N GLY A 211 6.20 1.45 2.86
CA GLY A 211 6.49 2.88 2.94
C GLY A 211 5.76 3.66 1.85
N PRO A 212 5.81 5.00 1.86
CA PRO A 212 5.11 5.86 0.90
C PRO A 212 5.43 5.59 -0.57
N TYR A 213 6.64 5.10 -0.86
CA TYR A 213 7.07 4.75 -2.23
C TYR A 213 6.23 3.66 -2.90
N LEU A 214 5.45 2.87 -2.13
CA LEU A 214 4.55 1.85 -2.66
C LEU A 214 3.23 2.41 -3.20
N LEU A 215 2.94 3.69 -2.98
CA LEU A 215 1.67 4.31 -3.39
C LEU A 215 1.41 4.13 -4.89
N GLY A 216 2.36 4.45 -5.75
CA GLY A 216 2.20 4.33 -7.21
C GLY A 216 1.94 2.89 -7.65
N TYR A 217 2.57 1.92 -7.02
CA TYR A 217 2.32 0.51 -7.28
C TYR A 217 0.90 0.09 -6.86
N GLY A 218 0.45 0.52 -5.68
CA GLY A 218 -0.91 0.27 -5.21
C GLY A 218 -1.98 0.91 -6.10
N LEU A 219 -1.78 2.16 -6.52
CA LEU A 219 -2.68 2.87 -7.44
C LEU A 219 -2.82 2.13 -8.79
N LYS A 220 -1.70 1.61 -9.32
CA LYS A 220 -1.71 0.77 -10.54
C LYS A 220 -2.62 -0.44 -10.36
N ILE A 221 -2.42 -1.23 -9.30
CA ILE A 221 -3.21 -2.46 -9.08
C ILE A 221 -4.69 -2.14 -8.91
N VAL A 222 -5.03 -1.14 -8.08
CA VAL A 222 -6.42 -0.73 -7.83
C VAL A 222 -7.07 -0.22 -9.11
N SER A 223 -6.38 0.59 -9.92
CA SER A 223 -6.93 1.09 -11.19
C SER A 223 -7.19 -0.02 -12.21
N GLN A 224 -6.39 -1.08 -12.21
CA GLN A 224 -6.61 -2.26 -13.05
C GLN A 224 -7.79 -3.10 -12.54
N ALA A 225 -7.87 -3.31 -11.23
CA ALA A 225 -8.95 -4.03 -10.58
C ALA A 225 -10.30 -3.32 -10.76
N ALA A 226 -10.36 -2.01 -10.58
CA ALA A 226 -11.59 -1.22 -10.73
C ALA A 226 -12.19 -1.24 -12.16
N LYS A 227 -11.41 -1.60 -13.17
CA LYS A 227 -11.89 -1.80 -14.55
C LYS A 227 -12.45 -3.21 -14.82
N ARG A 228 -12.25 -4.15 -13.92
CA ARG A 228 -12.53 -5.58 -14.12
C ARG A 228 -13.50 -6.16 -13.08
N LEU A 229 -13.49 -5.63 -11.86
CA LEU A 229 -14.31 -6.10 -10.74
C LEU A 229 -15.61 -5.31 -10.59
N HIS A 230 -16.62 -5.97 -10.04
CA HIS A 230 -17.94 -5.38 -9.73
C HIS A 230 -18.15 -5.21 -8.21
N ILE A 231 -17.28 -5.82 -7.39
CA ILE A 231 -17.31 -5.73 -5.93
C ILE A 231 -16.39 -4.60 -5.41
N PRO A 232 -16.65 -4.07 -4.21
CA PRO A 232 -15.82 -3.05 -3.58
C PRO A 232 -14.34 -3.43 -3.46
N ILE A 233 -13.47 -2.43 -3.63
CA ILE A 233 -12.01 -2.59 -3.52
C ILE A 233 -11.52 -1.86 -2.27
N ILE A 234 -10.82 -2.58 -1.40
CA ILE A 234 -10.09 -2.05 -0.26
C ILE A 234 -8.63 -1.82 -0.69
N ALA A 235 -8.15 -0.59 -0.56
CA ALA A 235 -6.79 -0.18 -0.93
C ALA A 235 -5.97 0.24 0.30
N GLY A 236 -4.65 0.45 0.16
CA GLY A 236 -3.87 0.94 1.31
C GLY A 236 -2.34 0.85 1.20
N LEU A 237 -1.77 0.41 0.09
CA LEU A 237 -0.31 0.42 -0.08
C LEU A 237 0.22 1.85 -0.13
N GLY A 238 1.19 2.17 0.73
CA GLY A 238 1.90 3.44 0.70
C GLY A 238 1.10 4.66 1.18
N VAL A 239 -0.06 4.49 1.81
CA VAL A 239 -0.86 5.59 2.36
C VAL A 239 -0.11 6.28 3.51
N TRP A 240 0.24 7.53 3.30
CA TRP A 240 0.96 8.36 4.26
C TRP A 240 0.22 9.65 4.64
N ASP A 241 -0.59 10.19 3.72
CA ASP A 241 -1.33 11.43 3.91
C ASP A 241 -2.76 11.31 3.35
N TRP A 242 -3.62 12.27 3.67
CA TRP A 242 -5.01 12.33 3.21
C TRP A 242 -5.13 12.38 1.67
N GLN A 243 -4.19 13.03 0.98
CA GLN A 243 -4.17 13.05 -0.48
C GLN A 243 -4.03 11.65 -1.09
N ASP A 244 -3.35 10.73 -0.40
CA ASP A 244 -3.19 9.36 -0.88
C ASP A 244 -4.52 8.61 -0.84
N ILE A 245 -5.37 8.93 0.15
CA ILE A 245 -6.74 8.40 0.26
C ILE A 245 -7.55 8.88 -0.94
N ILE A 246 -7.54 10.17 -1.25
CA ILE A 246 -8.21 10.74 -2.42
C ILE A 246 -7.73 10.09 -3.73
N ARG A 247 -6.41 9.91 -3.90
CA ARG A 247 -5.83 9.23 -5.08
C ARG A 247 -6.40 7.83 -5.25
N TYR A 248 -6.50 7.05 -4.17
CA TYR A 248 -7.08 5.71 -4.21
C TYR A 248 -8.57 5.72 -4.57
N VAL A 249 -9.35 6.63 -4.01
CA VAL A 249 -10.77 6.77 -4.38
C VAL A 249 -10.90 7.16 -5.85
N MET A 250 -10.10 8.10 -6.34
CA MET A 250 -10.12 8.52 -7.76
C MET A 250 -9.77 7.38 -8.73
N VAL A 251 -9.06 6.36 -8.31
CA VAL A 251 -8.78 5.16 -9.14
C VAL A 251 -9.70 3.98 -8.82
N GLY A 252 -10.77 4.19 -8.04
CA GLY A 252 -11.86 3.25 -7.87
C GLY A 252 -11.90 2.49 -6.54
N ALA A 253 -11.06 2.83 -5.56
CA ALA A 253 -11.18 2.24 -4.23
C ALA A 253 -12.46 2.67 -3.52
N SER A 254 -13.11 1.74 -2.82
CA SER A 254 -14.28 1.98 -1.98
C SER A 254 -13.92 2.26 -0.52
N LEU A 255 -12.81 1.68 -0.06
CA LEU A 255 -12.27 1.86 1.28
C LEU A 255 -10.75 1.94 1.20
N VAL A 256 -10.15 2.78 2.05
CA VAL A 256 -8.70 2.92 2.15
C VAL A 256 -8.26 2.67 3.59
N GLN A 257 -7.26 1.81 3.76
CA GLN A 257 -6.66 1.50 5.06
C GLN A 257 -5.21 1.98 5.13
N SER A 258 -4.74 2.29 6.33
CA SER A 258 -3.34 2.62 6.59
C SER A 258 -2.84 1.89 7.84
N GLY A 259 -1.68 1.25 7.72
CA GLY A 259 -0.97 0.66 8.86
C GLY A 259 0.24 1.51 9.27
N ALA A 260 1.27 1.59 8.41
CA ALA A 260 2.50 2.32 8.70
C ALA A 260 2.26 3.82 8.99
N GLY A 261 1.33 4.45 8.27
CA GLY A 261 0.96 5.85 8.49
C GLY A 261 0.46 6.09 9.91
N ILE A 262 -0.46 5.25 10.39
CA ILE A 262 -1.00 5.34 11.75
C ILE A 262 0.06 4.96 12.80
N MET A 263 0.85 3.91 12.56
CA MET A 263 1.89 3.47 13.50
C MET A 263 2.95 4.54 13.75
N LEU A 264 3.34 5.29 12.73
CA LEU A 264 4.42 6.29 12.82
C LEU A 264 3.91 7.71 13.17
N GLN A 265 2.67 8.04 12.84
CA GLN A 265 2.07 9.36 13.08
C GLN A 265 1.07 9.37 14.25
N GLY A 266 0.71 8.18 14.77
CA GLY A 266 -0.25 8.01 15.87
C GLY A 266 -1.71 7.96 15.41
N TYR A 267 -2.59 7.44 16.27
CA TYR A 267 -3.99 7.15 15.93
C TYR A 267 -4.79 8.40 15.51
N ASN A 268 -4.53 9.56 16.13
CA ASN A 268 -5.25 10.81 15.87
C ASN A 268 -5.02 11.38 14.46
N ILE A 269 -4.09 10.82 13.70
CA ILE A 269 -3.87 11.23 12.31
C ILE A 269 -5.11 10.95 11.45
N SER A 270 -5.88 9.90 11.76
CA SER A 270 -7.09 9.53 11.02
C SER A 270 -8.11 10.68 11.03
N LYS A 271 -8.35 11.30 12.20
CA LYS A 271 -9.23 12.47 12.29
C LYS A 271 -8.73 13.63 11.44
N LYS A 272 -7.44 13.94 11.51
CA LYS A 272 -6.85 15.00 10.67
C LYS A 272 -7.02 14.74 9.18
N TRP A 273 -6.88 13.47 8.76
CA TRP A 273 -7.11 13.10 7.36
C TRP A 273 -8.57 13.29 6.96
N VAL A 274 -9.51 12.84 7.79
CA VAL A 274 -10.94 13.03 7.54
C VAL A 274 -11.30 14.53 7.44
N ASP A 275 -10.84 15.33 8.39
CA ASP A 275 -11.09 16.79 8.40
C ASP A 275 -10.51 17.44 7.11
N SER A 276 -9.31 17.03 6.69
CA SER A 276 -8.67 17.55 5.46
C SER A 276 -9.39 17.10 4.19
N ILE A 277 -9.88 15.85 4.14
CA ILE A 277 -10.68 15.33 3.03
C ILE A 277 -11.98 16.12 2.89
N ASN A 278 -12.70 16.32 3.99
CA ASN A 278 -13.95 17.09 3.98
C ASN A 278 -13.71 18.52 3.48
N MET A 279 -12.70 19.20 4.03
CA MET A 279 -12.34 20.55 3.56
C MET A 279 -11.95 20.59 2.08
N TRP A 280 -11.29 19.56 1.58
CA TRP A 280 -10.93 19.47 0.15
C TRP A 280 -12.16 19.22 -0.72
N LEU A 281 -13.10 18.34 -0.29
CA LEU A 281 -14.35 18.09 -0.99
C LEU A 281 -15.20 19.39 -1.09
N ASP A 282 -15.37 20.09 0.04
CA ASP A 282 -16.08 21.37 0.11
C ASP A 282 -15.47 22.40 -0.85
N ASN A 283 -14.14 22.57 -0.82
CA ASN A 283 -13.43 23.50 -1.71
C ASN A 283 -13.57 23.14 -3.20
N LYS A 284 -13.81 21.88 -3.53
CA LYS A 284 -14.02 21.40 -4.91
C LYS A 284 -15.49 21.33 -5.31
N GLY A 285 -16.41 21.52 -4.36
CA GLY A 285 -17.85 21.44 -4.59
C GLY A 285 -18.38 20.01 -4.72
N TYR A 286 -17.69 19.01 -4.14
CA TYR A 286 -18.16 17.64 -4.07
C TYR A 286 -18.90 17.40 -2.75
N ASN A 287 -20.00 16.65 -2.81
CA ASN A 287 -20.83 16.32 -1.64
C ASN A 287 -20.38 15.00 -0.97
N SER A 288 -19.66 14.14 -1.69
CA SER A 288 -19.22 12.84 -1.18
C SER A 288 -18.00 12.31 -1.92
N LEU A 289 -17.32 11.31 -1.32
CA LEU A 289 -16.28 10.54 -2.00
C LEU A 289 -16.80 9.72 -3.19
N ASP A 290 -18.10 9.40 -3.22
CA ASP A 290 -18.68 8.63 -4.32
C ASP A 290 -18.66 9.41 -5.64
N GLU A 291 -18.77 10.74 -5.58
CA GLU A 291 -18.72 11.58 -6.78
C GLU A 291 -17.34 11.58 -7.45
N ILE A 292 -16.29 11.29 -6.70
CA ILE A 292 -14.92 11.23 -7.22
C ILE A 292 -14.42 9.81 -7.42
N ARG A 293 -15.20 8.78 -7.04
CA ARG A 293 -14.75 7.39 -7.18
C ARG A 293 -14.58 7.02 -8.65
N GLY A 294 -13.35 6.65 -9.02
CA GLY A 294 -13.00 6.23 -10.37
C GLY A 294 -12.88 7.37 -11.39
N ILE A 295 -13.02 8.64 -10.98
CA ILE A 295 -12.97 9.80 -11.89
C ILE A 295 -11.65 9.91 -12.69
N ALA A 296 -10.57 9.34 -12.17
CA ALA A 296 -9.27 9.34 -12.86
C ALA A 296 -9.11 8.19 -13.87
N LEU A 297 -9.95 7.15 -13.82
CA LEU A 297 -9.80 5.95 -14.65
C LEU A 297 -9.80 6.21 -16.16
N PRO A 298 -10.68 7.10 -16.71
CA PRO A 298 -10.67 7.43 -18.14
C PRO A 298 -9.36 8.07 -18.61
N ASN A 299 -8.62 8.76 -17.71
CA ASN A 299 -7.39 9.46 -18.02
C ASN A 299 -6.15 8.56 -17.93
N ILE A 300 -6.30 7.31 -17.49
CA ILE A 300 -5.21 6.33 -17.45
C ILE A 300 -5.13 5.64 -18.81
N LEU A 301 -4.25 6.18 -19.67
CA LEU A 301 -4.05 5.74 -21.04
C LEU A 301 -3.14 4.51 -21.09
N ARG A 302 -3.32 3.68 -22.12
CA ARG A 302 -2.31 2.66 -22.49
C ARG A 302 -1.13 3.37 -23.14
N THR A 303 0.09 2.87 -22.98
CA THR A 303 1.31 3.47 -23.53
C THR A 303 1.21 3.76 -25.05
N ARG A 304 0.49 2.93 -25.79
CA ARG A 304 0.29 3.12 -27.24
C ARG A 304 -0.67 4.27 -27.58
N ASP A 305 -1.54 4.64 -26.63
CA ASP A 305 -2.58 5.66 -26.82
C ASP A 305 -2.11 7.04 -26.31
N ILE A 306 -0.88 7.13 -25.77
CA ILE A 306 -0.30 8.39 -25.30
C ILE A 306 0.12 9.21 -26.55
N GLU A 307 -0.32 10.47 -26.60
CA GLU A 307 0.12 11.44 -27.60
C GLU A 307 1.65 11.57 -27.56
N ARG A 308 2.28 11.48 -28.73
CA ARG A 308 3.72 11.60 -28.84
C ARG A 308 4.15 13.06 -28.80
N ALA A 309 5.26 13.34 -28.11
CA ALA A 309 5.81 14.67 -28.06
C ALA A 309 6.16 15.19 -29.48
N PRO A 310 5.97 16.48 -29.75
CA PRO A 310 6.46 17.09 -30.99
C PRO A 310 7.97 16.89 -31.16
N GLU A 311 8.44 16.87 -32.40
CA GLU A 311 9.88 16.83 -32.67
C GLU A 311 10.60 18.06 -32.11
N GLY A 312 11.84 17.88 -31.68
CA GLY A 312 12.71 18.96 -31.22
C GLY A 312 12.38 19.48 -29.81
N VAL A 313 11.61 18.75 -29.01
CA VAL A 313 11.51 19.03 -27.57
C VAL A 313 12.88 18.88 -26.92
N HIS A 314 13.33 19.89 -26.18
CA HIS A 314 14.64 19.92 -25.53
C HIS A 314 14.58 20.68 -24.21
N ALA A 315 15.58 20.49 -23.35
CA ALA A 315 15.70 21.22 -22.10
C ALA A 315 16.11 22.69 -22.36
N VAL A 316 15.55 23.59 -21.56
CA VAL A 316 15.85 25.02 -21.56
C VAL A 316 16.27 25.41 -20.14
N VAL A 317 17.42 26.10 -20.02
CA VAL A 317 17.97 26.51 -18.73
C VAL A 317 17.74 28.01 -18.51
N ASP A 318 17.13 28.32 -17.37
CA ASP A 318 17.05 29.70 -16.85
C ASP A 318 18.37 30.04 -16.14
N PHE A 319 19.21 30.83 -16.79
CA PHE A 319 20.51 31.24 -16.24
C PHE A 319 20.40 32.10 -14.97
N LYS A 320 19.26 32.78 -14.72
CA LYS A 320 19.05 33.57 -13.50
C LYS A 320 18.85 32.67 -12.27
N LYS A 321 18.27 31.49 -12.48
CA LYS A 321 18.07 30.51 -11.42
C LYS A 321 19.23 29.53 -11.29
N CYS A 322 20.02 29.34 -12.34
CA CYS A 322 21.06 28.30 -12.37
C CYS A 322 22.22 28.67 -11.43
N ASN A 323 22.41 27.91 -10.36
CA ASN A 323 23.54 28.05 -9.43
C ASN A 323 24.80 27.30 -9.86
N ARG A 324 24.82 26.70 -11.05
CA ARG A 324 25.97 25.98 -11.63
C ARG A 324 26.44 24.76 -10.85
N CYS A 325 25.55 24.08 -10.13
CA CYS A 325 25.88 22.88 -9.33
C CYS A 325 26.32 21.66 -10.16
N GLY A 326 26.06 21.64 -11.46
CA GLY A 326 26.46 20.57 -12.38
C GLY A 326 25.62 19.28 -12.29
N THR A 327 24.56 19.24 -11.46
CA THR A 327 23.74 18.04 -11.31
C THR A 327 23.10 17.59 -12.64
N CYS A 328 22.55 18.53 -13.41
CA CYS A 328 21.95 18.25 -14.72
C CYS A 328 22.97 17.69 -15.74
N THR A 329 24.24 18.13 -15.67
CA THR A 329 25.30 17.61 -16.54
C THR A 329 25.63 16.15 -16.19
N ARG A 330 25.77 15.83 -14.91
CA ARG A 330 26.05 14.46 -14.44
C ARG A 330 24.91 13.48 -14.72
N SER A 331 23.68 13.98 -14.73
CA SER A 331 22.47 13.15 -14.94
C SER A 331 22.04 13.04 -16.41
N CYS A 332 22.76 13.66 -17.35
CA CYS A 332 22.40 13.64 -18.75
C CYS A 332 22.97 12.40 -19.45
N PHE A 333 22.11 11.45 -19.80
CA PHE A 333 22.50 10.21 -20.51
C PHE A 333 22.93 10.44 -21.96
N TYR A 334 22.61 11.61 -22.52
CA TYR A 334 22.84 11.95 -23.94
C TYR A 334 24.06 12.88 -24.12
N ASP A 335 24.80 13.19 -23.03
CA ASP A 335 25.90 14.16 -23.05
C ASP A 335 25.52 15.48 -23.72
N ALA A 336 24.27 15.88 -23.58
CA ALA A 336 23.71 17.06 -24.21
C ALA A 336 23.90 18.34 -23.39
N ILE A 337 24.39 18.26 -22.14
CA ILE A 337 24.50 19.40 -21.24
C ILE A 337 25.96 19.63 -20.83
N THR A 338 26.45 20.85 -21.08
CA THR A 338 27.80 21.29 -20.68
C THR A 338 27.70 22.40 -19.64
N LEU A 339 28.50 22.32 -18.58
CA LEU A 339 28.58 23.35 -17.57
C LEU A 339 29.61 24.43 -17.99
N THR A 340 29.18 25.67 -17.96
CA THR A 340 30.01 26.84 -18.26
C THR A 340 30.04 27.85 -17.10
N LYS A 341 30.84 28.89 -17.22
CA LYS A 341 30.86 30.00 -16.25
C LYS A 341 29.52 30.75 -16.17
N ALA A 342 28.72 30.74 -17.24
CA ALA A 342 27.41 31.39 -17.28
C ALA A 342 26.29 30.50 -16.76
N GLY A 343 26.46 29.16 -16.76
CA GLY A 343 25.46 28.20 -16.38
C GLY A 343 25.55 26.92 -17.23
N ALA A 344 24.55 26.06 -17.12
CA ALA A 344 24.46 24.86 -17.94
C ALA A 344 23.91 25.20 -19.34
N ILE A 345 24.61 24.78 -20.40
CA ILE A 345 24.22 24.94 -21.79
C ILE A 345 23.78 23.63 -22.37
N VAL A 346 22.65 23.65 -23.09
CA VAL A 346 22.05 22.45 -23.72
C VAL A 346 22.40 22.45 -25.22
N ASN A 347 22.99 21.33 -25.68
CA ASN A 347 23.11 21.06 -27.10
C ASN A 347 21.78 20.44 -27.57
N THR A 348 20.98 21.20 -28.28
CA THR A 348 19.66 20.83 -28.76
C THR A 348 19.66 19.67 -29.77
N ASN A 349 20.77 19.49 -30.49
CA ASN A 349 20.90 18.36 -31.43
C ASN A 349 21.18 17.00 -30.74
N LYS A 350 21.69 17.04 -29.52
CA LYS A 350 21.92 15.83 -28.70
C LYS A 350 20.82 15.60 -27.69
N CYS A 351 20.03 16.61 -27.36
CA CYS A 351 19.02 16.53 -26.31
C CYS A 351 17.80 15.72 -26.78
N ASP A 352 17.53 14.60 -26.11
CA ASP A 352 16.36 13.76 -26.39
C ASP A 352 15.04 14.35 -25.83
N GLY A 353 15.11 15.36 -24.99
CA GLY A 353 13.90 15.89 -24.33
C GLY A 353 13.38 15.05 -23.17
N CYS A 354 14.17 14.15 -22.61
CA CYS A 354 13.74 13.16 -21.58
C CYS A 354 13.31 13.76 -20.23
N GLY A 355 13.67 15.03 -19.93
CA GLY A 355 13.26 15.73 -18.71
C GLY A 355 14.08 15.44 -17.46
N MET A 356 15.00 14.47 -17.43
CA MET A 356 15.78 14.11 -16.23
C MET A 356 16.48 15.31 -15.58
N CYS A 357 17.06 16.18 -16.39
CA CYS A 357 17.73 17.39 -15.90
C CYS A 357 16.78 18.39 -15.21
N MET A 358 15.51 18.38 -15.55
CA MET A 358 14.47 19.17 -14.88
C MET A 358 14.17 18.61 -13.49
N GLU A 359 14.00 17.29 -13.39
CA GLU A 359 13.66 16.60 -12.12
C GLU A 359 14.78 16.71 -11.07
N VAL A 360 16.05 16.65 -11.50
CA VAL A 360 17.19 16.70 -10.57
C VAL A 360 17.71 18.11 -10.29
N CYS A 361 17.08 19.16 -10.84
CA CYS A 361 17.54 20.51 -10.65
C CYS A 361 17.10 21.11 -9.30
N PRO A 362 18.03 21.34 -8.33
CA PRO A 362 17.64 21.82 -7.00
C PRO A 362 17.11 23.27 -7.01
N GLN A 363 17.34 24.01 -8.12
CA GLN A 363 16.92 25.40 -8.28
C GLN A 363 15.68 25.54 -9.18
N ASN A 364 15.10 24.45 -9.66
CA ASN A 364 14.03 24.47 -10.67
C ASN A 364 14.37 25.41 -11.85
N ALA A 365 15.66 25.39 -12.26
CA ALA A 365 16.19 26.26 -13.31
C ALA A 365 16.03 25.63 -14.70
N VAL A 366 15.55 24.41 -14.83
CA VAL A 366 15.39 23.71 -16.10
C VAL A 366 13.91 23.50 -16.39
N THR A 367 13.51 23.80 -17.62
CA THR A 367 12.18 23.54 -18.17
C THR A 367 12.30 22.85 -19.53
N MET A 368 11.20 22.41 -20.11
CA MET A 368 11.18 21.82 -21.44
C MET A 368 10.63 22.81 -22.46
N SER A 369 11.23 22.82 -23.66
CA SER A 369 10.71 23.57 -24.82
C SER A 369 9.38 22.94 -25.30
N LYS A 370 8.60 23.69 -26.07
CA LYS A 370 7.33 23.19 -26.66
C LYS A 370 7.53 22.31 -27.91
N GLY A 371 8.77 22.16 -28.39
CA GLY A 371 9.05 21.49 -29.65
C GLY A 371 8.70 22.33 -30.88
N LYS A 372 8.89 21.77 -32.08
CA LYS A 372 8.41 22.35 -33.34
C LYS A 372 6.96 21.94 -33.53
N LYS A 373 6.09 22.88 -33.81
CA LYS A 373 4.71 22.63 -34.22
C LYS A 373 4.67 21.97 -35.59
#